data_b3d9d0b9c9df037c317a7ad01881dfe6
#
_entry.id   b3d9d0b9c9df037c317a7ad01881dfe6
#
_cell.length_a   1.000
_cell.length_b   1.000
_cell.length_c   1.000
_cell.angle_alpha   90.00
_cell.angle_beta   90.00
_cell.angle_gamma   90.00
#
_symmetry.space_group_name_H-M   'P 1'
#
loop_
_entity.id
_entity.type
_entity.pdbx_description
1 polymer ?
#
loop_
_entity_poly.entity_id
_entity_poly.type
_entity_poly.pdbx_seq_one_letter_code
_entity_poly.pdbx_strand_id
1 'polypeptide(L)'
;SILRNRRKELRKMGAFQIIGILAQGVLGGITVLTGLNPATVAAHFLLSIVLIAGALSLRQRVYLRTPSYLVLLPIVKRLMALHLLLTCAVLFVGTIVTGSGPHAGDTTAERFNLDARTMSWIHADLVIALIGVTVALLIAVRLGESEATRAAILKKVQLFLLIALSQGAIGYVQYFTGLPEILVGMHLVGAVVVWLAAWNLVILGNLKGRSLSNNTNPAPNREG
;
A
#
# COMPACT_ATOMS: atom_id res chain seq x y z
N SER A 1 10.25 14.31 -27.96
CA SER A 1 10.47 12.90 -27.53
C SER A 1 9.92 12.58 -26.12
N ILE A 2 10.04 13.48 -25.13
CA ILE A 2 9.57 13.26 -23.74
C ILE A 2 8.05 13.05 -23.67
N LEU A 3 7.26 13.87 -24.38
CA LEU A 3 5.79 13.74 -24.42
C LEU A 3 5.35 12.42 -25.07
N ARG A 4 6.07 11.94 -26.09
CA ARG A 4 5.78 10.67 -26.76
C ARG A 4 6.06 9.46 -25.85
N ASN A 5 7.12 9.50 -25.05
CA ASN A 5 7.45 8.46 -24.07
C ASN A 5 6.43 8.43 -22.93
N ARG A 6 6.05 9.60 -22.41
CA ARG A 6 5.00 9.70 -21.37
C ARG A 6 3.67 9.10 -21.83
N ARG A 7 3.22 9.40 -23.05
CA ARG A 7 1.99 8.81 -23.60
C ARG A 7 2.07 7.29 -23.72
N LYS A 8 3.23 6.73 -24.08
CA LYS A 8 3.44 5.27 -24.14
C LYS A 8 3.34 4.62 -22.75
N GLU A 9 3.95 5.23 -21.73
CA GLU A 9 3.86 4.73 -20.36
C GLU A 9 2.42 4.73 -19.82
N LEU A 10 1.70 5.84 -19.99
CA LEU A 10 0.30 5.95 -19.56
C LEU A 10 -0.61 4.93 -20.28
N ARG A 11 -0.38 4.69 -21.56
CA ARG A 11 -1.10 3.66 -22.32
C ARG A 11 -0.82 2.24 -21.80
N LYS A 12 0.44 1.93 -21.47
CA LYS A 12 0.79 0.62 -20.88
C LYS A 12 0.14 0.44 -19.51
N MET A 13 0.17 1.47 -18.66
CA MET A 13 -0.49 1.42 -17.35
C MET A 13 -2.02 1.31 -17.49
N GLY A 14 -2.63 2.03 -18.44
CA GLY A 14 -4.05 1.89 -18.73
C GLY A 14 -4.42 0.50 -19.24
N ALA A 15 -3.64 -0.07 -20.16
CA ALA A 15 -3.82 -1.43 -20.64
C ALA A 15 -3.70 -2.47 -19.51
N PHE A 16 -2.71 -2.29 -18.61
CA PHE A 16 -2.57 -3.13 -17.41
C PHE A 16 -3.85 -3.10 -16.54
N GLN A 17 -4.46 -1.93 -16.35
CA GLN A 17 -5.71 -1.82 -15.58
C GLN A 17 -6.86 -2.58 -16.25
N ILE A 18 -7.03 -2.41 -17.57
CA ILE A 18 -8.10 -3.11 -18.32
C ILE A 18 -7.90 -4.63 -18.25
N ILE A 19 -6.69 -5.12 -18.54
CA ILE A 19 -6.38 -6.55 -18.48
C ILE A 19 -6.57 -7.08 -17.05
N GLY A 20 -6.13 -6.32 -16.05
CA GLY A 20 -6.29 -6.70 -14.65
C GLY A 20 -7.76 -6.78 -14.21
N ILE A 21 -8.62 -5.87 -14.67
CA ILE A 21 -10.08 -5.91 -14.39
C ILE A 21 -10.71 -7.13 -15.05
N LEU A 22 -10.33 -7.47 -16.28
CA LEU A 22 -10.80 -8.69 -16.94
C LEU A 22 -10.32 -9.95 -16.18
N ALA A 23 -9.06 -9.98 -15.77
CA ALA A 23 -8.53 -11.07 -14.93
C ALA A 23 -9.28 -11.18 -13.59
N GLN A 24 -9.66 -10.04 -12.99
CA GLN A 24 -10.47 -9.98 -11.77
C GLN A 24 -11.85 -10.61 -11.98
N GLY A 25 -12.49 -10.32 -13.13
CA GLY A 25 -13.77 -10.95 -13.49
C GLY A 25 -13.65 -12.48 -13.62
N VAL A 26 -12.61 -12.96 -14.31
CA VAL A 26 -12.34 -14.40 -14.44
C VAL A 26 -12.07 -15.03 -13.06
N LEU A 27 -11.20 -14.44 -12.25
CA LEU A 27 -10.86 -14.94 -10.91
C LEU A 27 -12.08 -14.91 -9.98
N GLY A 28 -12.93 -13.89 -10.08
CA GLY A 28 -14.20 -13.82 -9.35
C GLY A 28 -15.16 -14.94 -9.76
N GLY A 29 -15.26 -15.22 -11.05
CA GLY A 29 -16.03 -16.36 -11.56
C GLY A 29 -15.50 -17.70 -11.02
N ILE A 30 -14.18 -17.92 -11.05
CA ILE A 30 -13.55 -19.11 -10.45
C ILE A 30 -13.86 -19.19 -8.96
N THR A 31 -13.80 -18.07 -8.23
CA THR A 31 -14.10 -18.02 -6.79
C THR A 31 -15.52 -18.51 -6.49
N VAL A 32 -16.51 -18.10 -7.29
CA VAL A 32 -17.90 -18.56 -7.14
C VAL A 32 -18.04 -20.04 -7.52
N LEU A 33 -17.46 -20.46 -8.65
CA LEU A 33 -17.54 -21.83 -9.13
C LEU A 33 -16.84 -22.85 -8.21
N THR A 34 -15.85 -22.40 -7.42
CA THR A 34 -15.15 -23.23 -6.44
C THR A 34 -15.78 -23.17 -5.04
N GLY A 35 -17.02 -22.68 -4.91
CA GLY A 35 -17.72 -22.60 -3.63
C GLY A 35 -17.03 -21.71 -2.61
N LEU A 36 -16.51 -20.56 -3.05
CA LEU A 36 -15.78 -19.58 -2.23
C LEU A 36 -14.54 -20.18 -1.56
N ASN A 37 -13.81 -21.02 -2.28
CA ASN A 37 -12.55 -21.57 -1.79
C ASN A 37 -11.63 -20.47 -1.25
N PRO A 38 -11.08 -20.59 -0.03
CA PRO A 38 -10.37 -19.51 0.65
C PRO A 38 -9.11 -19.04 -0.11
N ALA A 39 -8.46 -19.90 -0.89
CA ALA A 39 -7.31 -19.52 -1.70
C ALA A 39 -7.72 -18.62 -2.88
N THR A 40 -8.86 -18.90 -3.52
CA THR A 40 -9.37 -18.07 -4.64
C THR A 40 -9.91 -16.75 -4.13
N VAL A 41 -10.57 -16.71 -2.96
CA VAL A 41 -10.99 -15.47 -2.28
C VAL A 41 -9.77 -14.61 -1.94
N ALA A 42 -8.73 -15.20 -1.33
CA ALA A 42 -7.48 -14.51 -1.02
C ALA A 42 -6.81 -13.95 -2.28
N ALA A 43 -6.70 -14.75 -3.35
CA ALA A 43 -6.11 -14.33 -4.62
C ALA A 43 -6.90 -13.17 -5.25
N HIS A 44 -8.24 -13.21 -5.20
CA HIS A 44 -9.11 -12.14 -5.71
C HIS A 44 -8.89 -10.84 -4.95
N PHE A 45 -8.81 -10.88 -3.61
CA PHE A 45 -8.49 -9.72 -2.78
C PHE A 45 -7.08 -9.18 -3.08
N LEU A 46 -6.06 -10.03 -3.12
CA LEU A 46 -4.67 -9.63 -3.37
C LEU A 46 -4.48 -9.05 -4.77
N LEU A 47 -5.15 -9.57 -5.79
CA LEU A 47 -5.16 -8.97 -7.12
C LEU A 47 -5.84 -7.58 -7.10
N SER A 48 -6.92 -7.42 -6.34
CA SER A 48 -7.59 -6.12 -6.18
C SER A 48 -6.64 -5.05 -5.63
N ILE A 49 -5.86 -5.36 -4.60
CA ILE A 49 -4.92 -4.37 -4.02
C ILE A 49 -3.79 -4.00 -4.99
N VAL A 50 -3.34 -4.93 -5.85
CA VAL A 50 -2.37 -4.64 -6.92
C VAL A 50 -2.98 -3.68 -7.95
N LEU A 51 -4.22 -3.90 -8.36
CA LEU A 51 -4.92 -3.03 -9.30
C LEU A 51 -5.17 -1.64 -8.72
N ILE A 52 -5.55 -1.55 -7.44
CA ILE A 52 -5.71 -0.28 -6.73
C ILE A 52 -4.39 0.49 -6.69
N ALA A 53 -3.26 -0.16 -6.41
CA ALA A 53 -1.93 0.46 -6.47
C ALA A 53 -1.59 0.99 -7.87
N GLY A 54 -1.89 0.20 -8.90
CA GLY A 54 -1.74 0.58 -10.31
C GLY A 54 -2.59 1.79 -10.69
N ALA A 55 -3.87 1.80 -10.30
CA ALA A 55 -4.80 2.90 -10.55
C ALA A 55 -4.35 4.20 -9.86
N LEU A 56 -3.93 4.11 -8.59
CA LEU A 56 -3.40 5.25 -7.84
C LEU A 56 -2.12 5.81 -8.48
N SER A 57 -1.24 4.92 -8.92
CA SER A 57 0.00 5.29 -9.63
C SER A 57 -0.31 5.95 -10.98
N LEU A 58 -1.28 5.41 -11.73
CA LEU A 58 -1.71 6.00 -13.01
C LEU A 58 -2.32 7.38 -12.80
N ARG A 59 -3.25 7.51 -11.84
CA ARG A 59 -3.86 8.79 -11.46
C ARG A 59 -2.78 9.83 -11.18
N GLN A 60 -1.80 9.49 -10.35
CA GLN A 60 -0.74 10.42 -9.99
C GLN A 60 0.10 10.86 -11.20
N ARG A 61 0.47 9.92 -12.09
CA ARG A 61 1.23 10.24 -13.30
C ARG A 61 0.44 11.11 -14.30
N VAL A 62 -0.88 11.00 -14.32
CA VAL A 62 -1.74 11.87 -15.15
C VAL A 62 -1.75 13.29 -14.62
N TYR A 63 -1.92 13.48 -13.31
CA TYR A 63 -2.08 14.79 -12.69
C TYR A 63 -0.76 15.51 -12.40
N LEU A 64 0.33 14.80 -12.15
CA LEU A 64 1.64 15.41 -11.96
C LEU A 64 2.22 15.85 -13.30
N ARG A 65 2.07 17.13 -13.62
CA ARG A 65 2.66 17.77 -14.81
C ARG A 65 4.17 17.92 -14.70
N THR A 66 4.69 18.16 -13.52
CA THR A 66 6.11 18.26 -13.20
C THR A 66 6.45 17.30 -12.07
N PRO A 67 7.46 16.44 -12.24
CA PRO A 67 7.93 15.61 -11.15
C PRO A 67 8.56 16.53 -10.09
N SER A 68 7.95 16.68 -8.93
CA SER A 68 8.63 17.23 -7.77
C SER A 68 9.49 16.12 -7.16
N TYR A 69 10.78 16.41 -6.99
CA TYR A 69 11.75 15.42 -6.58
C TYR A 69 12.10 15.58 -5.11
N LEU A 70 11.76 14.57 -4.32
CA LEU A 70 12.23 14.50 -2.95
C LEU A 70 13.55 13.70 -2.93
N VAL A 71 14.60 14.33 -2.46
CA VAL A 71 15.86 13.63 -2.16
C VAL A 71 15.74 13.11 -0.74
N LEU A 72 15.57 11.81 -0.61
CA LEU A 72 15.41 11.15 0.69
C LEU A 72 16.74 10.58 1.18
N LEU A 73 16.96 10.64 2.48
CA LEU A 73 18.06 9.94 3.14
C LEU A 73 17.97 8.42 2.91
N PRO A 74 19.11 7.73 2.79
CA PRO A 74 19.12 6.28 2.58
C PRO A 74 18.35 5.50 3.64
N ILE A 75 18.42 5.94 4.91
CA ILE A 75 17.68 5.30 6.01
C ILE A 75 16.17 5.43 5.83
N VAL A 76 15.67 6.61 5.42
CA VAL A 76 14.25 6.83 5.17
C VAL A 76 13.76 5.94 4.02
N LYS A 77 14.54 5.81 2.94
CA LYS A 77 14.21 4.90 1.83
C LYS A 77 14.14 3.44 2.28
N ARG A 78 15.09 2.98 3.11
CA ARG A 78 15.11 1.62 3.65
C ARG A 78 13.90 1.36 4.55
N LEU A 79 13.58 2.31 5.43
CA LEU A 79 12.40 2.21 6.29
C LEU A 79 11.09 2.21 5.48
N MET A 80 10.98 3.01 4.41
CA MET A 80 9.82 2.99 3.51
C MET A 80 9.69 1.65 2.77
N ALA A 81 10.81 1.04 2.35
CA ALA A 81 10.79 -0.27 1.71
C ALA A 81 10.37 -1.37 2.70
N LEU A 82 10.91 -1.35 3.93
CA LEU A 82 10.52 -2.28 5.00
C LEU A 82 9.05 -2.09 5.40
N HIS A 83 8.59 -0.85 5.50
CA HIS A 83 7.20 -0.51 5.77
C HIS A 83 6.26 -1.10 4.71
N LEU A 84 6.59 -0.98 3.41
CA LEU A 84 5.83 -1.59 2.34
C LEU A 84 5.82 -3.12 2.43
N LEU A 85 6.99 -3.73 2.67
CA LEU A 85 7.12 -5.17 2.81
C LEU A 85 6.24 -5.70 3.95
N LEU A 86 6.29 -5.05 5.12
CA LEU A 86 5.44 -5.41 6.26
C LEU A 86 3.96 -5.18 5.96
N THR A 87 3.60 -4.11 5.27
CA THR A 87 2.20 -3.88 4.85
C THR A 87 1.72 -5.03 3.94
N CYS A 88 2.52 -5.46 2.98
CA CYS A 88 2.20 -6.61 2.13
C CYS A 88 2.04 -7.90 2.96
N ALA A 89 2.95 -8.14 3.92
CA ALA A 89 2.89 -9.31 4.79
C ALA A 89 1.63 -9.31 5.68
N VAL A 90 1.29 -8.16 6.27
CA VAL A 90 0.07 -7.97 7.07
C VAL A 90 -1.17 -8.29 6.24
N LEU A 91 -1.28 -7.74 5.02
CA LEU A 91 -2.43 -7.99 4.13
C LEU A 91 -2.49 -9.46 3.71
N PHE A 92 -1.35 -10.06 3.35
CA PHE A 92 -1.29 -11.47 2.96
C PHE A 92 -1.71 -12.39 4.11
N VAL A 93 -1.12 -12.24 5.30
CA VAL A 93 -1.50 -13.05 6.48
C VAL A 93 -2.95 -12.76 6.89
N GLY A 94 -3.42 -11.52 6.74
CA GLY A 94 -4.82 -11.17 6.95
C GLY A 94 -5.79 -11.99 6.08
N THR A 95 -5.42 -12.29 4.82
CA THR A 95 -6.24 -13.18 3.98
C THR A 95 -6.24 -14.63 4.49
N ILE A 96 -5.14 -15.09 5.08
CA ILE A 96 -5.07 -16.41 5.70
C ILE A 96 -5.96 -16.46 6.95
N VAL A 97 -5.93 -15.41 7.79
CA VAL A 97 -6.83 -15.30 8.97
C VAL A 97 -8.28 -15.38 8.53
N THR A 98 -8.68 -14.62 7.51
CA THR A 98 -10.05 -14.66 6.96
C THR A 98 -10.41 -16.04 6.43
N GLY A 99 -9.52 -16.69 5.68
CA GLY A 99 -9.73 -18.02 5.12
C GLY A 99 -9.71 -19.15 6.16
N SER A 100 -9.17 -18.93 7.36
CA SER A 100 -9.17 -19.90 8.48
C SER A 100 -10.30 -19.65 9.48
N GLY A 101 -10.89 -18.43 9.46
CA GLY A 101 -11.93 -18.00 10.39
C GLY A 101 -13.34 -18.42 9.98
N PRO A 102 -14.35 -18.16 10.84
CA PRO A 102 -15.74 -18.60 10.61
C PRO A 102 -16.46 -17.82 9.48
N HIS A 103 -16.00 -16.63 9.12
CA HIS A 103 -16.66 -15.73 8.17
C HIS A 103 -15.90 -15.60 6.84
N ALA A 104 -15.74 -16.72 6.10
CA ALA A 104 -15.14 -16.67 4.75
C ALA A 104 -16.20 -16.46 3.64
N GLY A 105 -17.32 -15.83 3.97
CA GLY A 105 -18.37 -15.47 3.02
C GLY A 105 -19.60 -16.40 3.03
N ASP A 106 -19.43 -17.68 3.34
CA ASP A 106 -20.50 -18.67 3.43
C ASP A 106 -20.17 -19.65 4.57
N THR A 107 -21.19 -20.09 5.32
CA THR A 107 -21.05 -21.08 6.42
C THR A 107 -20.64 -22.46 5.91
N THR A 108 -20.95 -22.77 4.65
CA THR A 108 -20.64 -24.04 3.98
C THR A 108 -19.31 -24.01 3.23
N ALA A 109 -18.71 -22.82 3.03
CA ALA A 109 -17.45 -22.69 2.31
C ALA A 109 -16.30 -23.39 3.04
N GLU A 110 -15.41 -24.00 2.26
CA GLU A 110 -14.17 -24.58 2.79
C GLU A 110 -13.35 -23.56 3.57
N ARG A 111 -12.58 -24.05 4.53
CA ARG A 111 -11.63 -23.26 5.31
C ARG A 111 -10.21 -23.76 5.09
N PHE A 112 -9.22 -22.90 5.28
CA PHE A 112 -7.86 -23.39 5.45
C PHE A 112 -7.81 -24.28 6.69
N ASN A 113 -7.18 -25.45 6.58
CA ASN A 113 -6.95 -26.32 7.74
C ASN A 113 -5.78 -25.78 8.61
N LEU A 114 -5.94 -24.54 9.09
CA LEU A 114 -4.99 -23.82 9.92
C LEU A 114 -5.72 -23.32 11.18
N ASP A 115 -5.00 -23.30 12.31
CA ASP A 115 -5.55 -22.75 13.54
C ASP A 115 -5.74 -21.23 13.41
N ALA A 116 -7.01 -20.79 13.36
CA ALA A 116 -7.39 -19.39 13.18
C ALA A 116 -6.84 -18.49 14.28
N ARG A 117 -6.69 -19.02 15.51
CA ARG A 117 -6.12 -18.28 16.64
C ARG A 117 -4.64 -17.99 16.44
N THR A 118 -3.87 -18.98 16.06
CA THR A 118 -2.43 -18.84 15.76
C THR A 118 -2.22 -17.88 14.60
N MET A 119 -3.02 -17.99 13.52
CA MET A 119 -2.92 -17.08 12.38
C MET A 119 -3.25 -15.63 12.77
N SER A 120 -4.25 -15.44 13.64
CA SER A 120 -4.60 -14.11 14.16
C SER A 120 -3.47 -13.50 14.99
N TRP A 121 -2.75 -14.30 15.79
CA TRP A 121 -1.61 -13.81 16.56
C TRP A 121 -0.43 -13.42 15.66
N ILE A 122 -0.08 -14.27 14.68
CA ILE A 122 0.96 -13.93 13.69
C ILE A 122 0.60 -12.64 12.94
N HIS A 123 -0.66 -12.48 12.58
CA HIS A 123 -1.14 -11.24 11.95
C HIS A 123 -0.96 -10.03 12.88
N ALA A 124 -1.34 -10.15 14.16
CA ALA A 124 -1.19 -9.08 15.14
C ALA A 124 0.28 -8.72 15.38
N ASP A 125 1.19 -9.70 15.47
CA ASP A 125 2.63 -9.46 15.62
C ASP A 125 3.21 -8.68 14.43
N LEU A 126 2.78 -9.03 13.20
CA LEU A 126 3.17 -8.28 11.99
C LEU A 126 2.62 -6.84 12.01
N VAL A 127 1.41 -6.62 12.52
CA VAL A 127 0.84 -5.28 12.70
C VAL A 127 1.66 -4.48 13.72
N ILE A 128 2.05 -5.07 14.84
CA ILE A 128 2.91 -4.43 15.85
C ILE A 128 4.26 -4.06 15.23
N ALA A 129 4.88 -4.95 14.46
CA ALA A 129 6.12 -4.67 13.75
C ALA A 129 5.95 -3.53 12.75
N LEU A 130 4.85 -3.51 11.99
CA LEU A 130 4.52 -2.43 11.04
C LEU A 130 4.35 -1.08 11.75
N ILE A 131 3.67 -1.04 12.89
CA ILE A 131 3.53 0.17 13.73
C ILE A 131 4.91 0.63 14.20
N GLY A 132 5.75 -0.27 14.69
CA GLY A 132 7.12 0.03 15.13
C GLY A 132 7.96 0.66 14.02
N VAL A 133 7.94 0.07 12.81
CA VAL A 133 8.63 0.62 11.64
C VAL A 133 8.03 1.96 11.21
N THR A 134 6.71 2.14 11.32
CA THR A 134 6.07 3.43 11.02
C THR A 134 6.52 4.53 11.99
N VAL A 135 6.64 4.22 13.27
CA VAL A 135 7.17 5.15 14.29
C VAL A 135 8.64 5.46 14.00
N ALA A 136 9.47 4.46 13.69
CA ALA A 136 10.86 4.66 13.29
C ALA A 136 10.98 5.56 12.04
N LEU A 137 10.11 5.34 11.04
CA LEU A 137 10.02 6.17 9.84
C LEU A 137 9.63 7.62 10.18
N LEU A 138 8.65 7.80 11.07
CA LEU A 138 8.22 9.12 11.53
C LEU A 138 9.36 9.88 12.22
N ILE A 139 10.12 9.22 13.09
CA ILE A 139 11.28 9.80 13.77
C ILE A 139 12.38 10.14 12.75
N ALA A 140 12.71 9.22 11.86
CA ALA A 140 13.75 9.42 10.84
C ALA A 140 13.43 10.60 9.91
N VAL A 141 12.17 10.74 9.49
CA VAL A 141 11.70 11.88 8.68
C VAL A 141 11.76 13.18 9.48
N ARG A 142 11.33 13.16 10.75
CA ARG A 142 11.27 14.34 11.60
C ARG A 142 12.64 14.90 11.93
N LEU A 143 13.61 14.07 12.17
CA LEU A 143 14.96 14.47 12.62
C LEU A 143 15.98 14.58 11.50
N GLY A 144 15.83 13.80 10.42
CA GLY A 144 16.87 13.67 9.40
C GLY A 144 16.58 14.43 8.10
N GLU A 145 15.33 14.60 7.73
CA GLU A 145 15.00 15.16 6.41
C GLU A 145 14.96 16.70 6.42
N SER A 146 15.22 17.28 5.24
CA SER A 146 15.07 18.73 5.01
C SER A 146 13.62 19.17 5.27
N GLU A 147 13.43 20.43 5.61
CA GLU A 147 12.10 20.96 5.96
C GLU A 147 11.06 20.73 4.86
N ALA A 148 11.43 20.96 3.59
CA ALA A 148 10.54 20.73 2.45
C ALA A 148 10.14 19.25 2.31
N THR A 149 11.11 18.32 2.45
CA THR A 149 10.88 16.87 2.39
C THR A 149 10.05 16.41 3.58
N ARG A 150 10.39 16.89 4.78
CA ARG A 150 9.67 16.62 6.01
C ARG A 150 8.20 17.03 5.92
N ALA A 151 7.91 18.26 5.47
CA ALA A 151 6.55 18.74 5.32
C ALA A 151 5.71 17.89 4.35
N ALA A 152 6.34 17.37 3.27
CA ALA A 152 5.66 16.53 2.30
C ALA A 152 5.31 15.13 2.83
N ILE A 153 6.17 14.53 3.67
CA ILE A 153 6.06 13.14 4.08
C ILE A 153 5.41 12.99 5.45
N LEU A 154 5.74 13.85 6.41
CA LEU A 154 5.37 13.69 7.82
C LEU A 154 3.87 13.49 8.02
N LYS A 155 3.04 14.34 7.40
CA LYS A 155 1.57 14.25 7.49
C LYS A 155 1.04 12.91 6.98
N LYS A 156 1.66 12.34 5.95
CA LYS A 156 1.23 11.07 5.36
C LYS A 156 1.63 9.87 6.24
N VAL A 157 2.81 9.93 6.87
CA VAL A 157 3.23 8.90 7.86
C VAL A 157 2.34 8.95 9.09
N GLN A 158 2.01 10.15 9.58
CA GLN A 158 1.09 10.35 10.71
C GLN A 158 -0.31 9.83 10.37
N LEU A 159 -0.82 10.14 9.17
CA LEU A 159 -2.12 9.63 8.71
C LEU A 159 -2.12 8.10 8.61
N PHE A 160 -1.04 7.51 8.04
CA PHE A 160 -0.90 6.06 8.01
C PHE A 160 -0.94 5.45 9.41
N LEU A 161 -0.18 6.02 10.35
CA LEU A 161 -0.14 5.55 11.73
C LEU A 161 -1.53 5.59 12.38
N LEU A 162 -2.27 6.69 12.20
CA LEU A 162 -3.64 6.82 12.72
C LEU A 162 -4.56 5.74 12.13
N ILE A 163 -4.51 5.53 10.82
CA ILE A 163 -5.30 4.50 10.13
C ILE A 163 -4.92 3.11 10.65
N ALA A 164 -3.63 2.79 10.77
CA ALA A 164 -3.15 1.49 11.25
C ALA A 164 -3.58 1.22 12.71
N LEU A 165 -3.48 2.22 13.59
CA LEU A 165 -3.94 2.11 14.97
C LEU A 165 -5.47 1.91 15.05
N SER A 166 -6.23 2.63 14.23
CA SER A 166 -7.70 2.44 14.15
C SER A 166 -8.05 1.03 13.68
N GLN A 167 -7.32 0.48 12.69
CA GLN A 167 -7.52 -0.88 12.23
C GLN A 167 -7.11 -1.93 13.28
N GLY A 168 -6.04 -1.68 14.03
CA GLY A 168 -5.66 -2.49 15.18
C GLY A 168 -6.78 -2.53 16.23
N ALA A 169 -7.34 -1.37 16.58
CA ALA A 169 -8.45 -1.28 17.52
C ALA A 169 -9.68 -2.06 17.03
N ILE A 170 -10.09 -1.91 15.77
CA ILE A 170 -11.19 -2.69 15.18
C ILE A 170 -10.86 -4.19 15.24
N GLY A 171 -9.62 -4.59 14.89
CA GLY A 171 -9.18 -5.98 14.93
C GLY A 171 -9.25 -6.59 16.34
N TYR A 172 -8.83 -5.87 17.37
CA TYR A 172 -8.97 -6.30 18.76
C TYR A 172 -10.44 -6.42 19.19
N VAL A 173 -11.25 -5.41 18.89
CA VAL A 173 -12.68 -5.44 19.25
C VAL A 173 -13.36 -6.65 18.58
N GLN A 174 -13.17 -6.85 17.27
CA GLN A 174 -13.78 -7.99 16.59
C GLN A 174 -13.32 -9.35 17.14
N TYR A 175 -12.04 -9.48 17.52
CA TYR A 175 -11.51 -10.71 18.09
C TYR A 175 -12.16 -11.04 19.44
N PHE A 176 -12.27 -10.06 20.33
CA PHE A 176 -12.83 -10.28 21.67
C PHE A 176 -14.37 -10.33 21.70
N THR A 177 -15.05 -9.84 20.67
CA THR A 177 -16.52 -9.89 20.56
C THR A 177 -17.04 -11.08 19.74
N GLY A 178 -16.18 -12.03 19.39
CA GLY A 178 -16.58 -13.23 18.64
C GLY A 178 -16.77 -13.00 17.14
N LEU A 179 -16.03 -12.06 16.56
CA LEU A 179 -15.99 -11.76 15.13
C LEU A 179 -17.34 -11.35 14.52
N PRO A 180 -18.02 -10.28 15.00
CA PRO A 180 -19.25 -9.81 14.37
C PRO A 180 -19.03 -9.46 12.90
N GLU A 181 -19.90 -9.91 12.00
CA GLU A 181 -19.77 -9.76 10.56
C GLU A 181 -19.56 -8.30 10.12
N ILE A 182 -20.26 -7.36 10.74
CA ILE A 182 -20.13 -5.92 10.47
C ILE A 182 -18.70 -5.44 10.76
N LEU A 183 -18.11 -5.85 11.88
CA LEU A 183 -16.73 -5.46 12.23
C LEU A 183 -15.71 -6.10 11.28
N VAL A 184 -15.94 -7.35 10.87
CA VAL A 184 -15.11 -8.02 9.87
C VAL A 184 -15.17 -7.27 8.54
N GLY A 185 -16.37 -6.87 8.09
CA GLY A 185 -16.56 -6.06 6.89
C GLY A 185 -15.85 -4.70 6.98
N MET A 186 -15.99 -4.00 8.11
CA MET A 186 -15.29 -2.72 8.36
C MET A 186 -13.76 -2.90 8.36
N HIS A 187 -13.26 -3.99 8.93
CA HIS A 187 -11.82 -4.28 8.94
C HIS A 187 -11.29 -4.56 7.52
N LEU A 188 -12.05 -5.26 6.68
CA LEU A 188 -11.69 -5.49 5.27
C LEU A 188 -11.65 -4.19 4.46
N VAL A 189 -12.64 -3.31 4.61
CA VAL A 189 -12.61 -1.97 3.98
C VAL A 189 -11.42 -1.17 4.48
N GLY A 190 -11.16 -1.20 5.78
CA GLY A 190 -10.03 -0.51 6.38
C GLY A 190 -8.68 -1.05 5.91
N ALA A 191 -8.55 -2.35 5.62
CA ALA A 191 -7.34 -2.93 5.03
C ALA A 191 -7.03 -2.29 3.65
N VAL A 192 -8.05 -1.99 2.84
CA VAL A 192 -7.88 -1.24 1.58
C VAL A 192 -7.40 0.19 1.86
N VAL A 193 -7.92 0.84 2.90
CA VAL A 193 -7.51 2.21 3.29
C VAL A 193 -6.05 2.21 3.77
N VAL A 194 -5.63 1.21 4.58
CA VAL A 194 -4.22 1.01 4.97
C VAL A 194 -3.34 0.87 3.73
N TRP A 195 -3.76 0.05 2.77
CA TRP A 195 -3.02 -0.14 1.51
C TRP A 195 -2.88 1.16 0.71
N LEU A 196 -3.97 1.91 0.55
CA LEU A 196 -3.95 3.21 -0.13
C LEU A 196 -2.99 4.19 0.55
N ALA A 197 -2.99 4.24 1.89
CA ALA A 197 -2.09 5.10 2.66
C ALA A 197 -0.62 4.68 2.49
N ALA A 198 -0.32 3.37 2.57
CA ALA A 198 1.02 2.82 2.34
C ALA A 198 1.52 3.11 0.93
N TRP A 199 0.68 2.88 -0.10
CA TRP A 199 1.06 3.10 -1.48
C TRP A 199 1.31 4.57 -1.80
N ASN A 200 0.58 5.49 -1.16
CA ASN A 200 0.86 6.93 -1.26
C ASN A 200 2.26 7.30 -0.75
N LEU A 201 2.79 6.61 0.27
CA LEU A 201 4.18 6.79 0.72
C LEU A 201 5.17 6.28 -0.32
N VAL A 202 4.91 5.10 -0.92
CA VAL A 202 5.74 4.53 -2.00
C VAL A 202 5.86 5.47 -3.18
N ILE A 203 4.75 6.06 -3.61
CA ILE A 203 4.73 7.00 -4.72
C ILE A 203 5.62 8.21 -4.42
N LEU A 204 5.59 8.76 -3.21
CA LEU A 204 6.46 9.86 -2.80
C LEU A 204 7.94 9.46 -2.79
N GLY A 205 8.25 8.28 -2.26
CA GLY A 205 9.62 7.76 -2.20
C GLY A 205 10.24 7.47 -3.56
N ASN A 206 9.42 7.20 -4.58
CA ASN A 206 9.86 6.89 -5.94
C ASN A 206 9.92 8.11 -6.87
N LEU A 207 9.63 9.30 -6.38
CA LEU A 207 9.84 10.53 -7.14
C LEU A 207 11.36 10.71 -7.35
N LYS A 208 11.85 10.45 -8.57
CA LYS A 208 13.28 10.54 -8.91
C LYS A 208 13.72 12.01 -8.93
N GLY A 209 14.70 12.36 -8.09
CA GLY A 209 15.34 13.67 -8.11
C GLY A 209 16.05 13.94 -9.43
N ARG A 210 15.71 15.04 -10.09
CA ARG A 210 16.57 15.63 -11.11
C ARG A 210 17.41 16.68 -10.38
N SER A 211 18.70 16.40 -10.21
CA SER A 211 19.67 17.42 -9.78
C SER A 211 19.42 18.68 -10.61
N LEU A 212 19.09 19.77 -9.94
CA LEU A 212 19.31 21.08 -10.52
C LEU A 212 20.84 21.20 -10.57
N SER A 213 21.44 20.79 -11.67
CA SER A 213 22.77 21.21 -12.04
C SER A 213 22.73 22.72 -12.00
N ASN A 214 23.40 23.31 -11.02
CA ASN A 214 23.72 24.71 -10.98
C ASN A 214 24.42 25.04 -12.28
N ASN A 215 23.69 25.58 -13.23
CA ASN A 215 24.23 26.24 -14.38
C ASN A 215 24.62 27.66 -13.94
N THR A 216 25.59 27.74 -13.02
CA THR A 216 26.40 28.91 -12.82
C THR A 216 27.45 28.92 -13.93
N ASN A 217 27.01 29.21 -15.15
CA ASN A 217 27.91 29.76 -16.14
C ASN A 217 28.19 31.21 -15.72
N PRO A 218 29.41 31.54 -15.34
CA PRO A 218 29.79 32.96 -15.20
C PRO A 218 29.64 33.61 -16.56
N ALA A 219 28.94 34.75 -16.57
CA ALA A 219 28.81 35.59 -17.74
C ALA A 219 30.22 35.87 -18.32
N PRO A 220 30.40 35.80 -19.65
CA PRO A 220 31.68 36.19 -20.24
C PRO A 220 31.93 37.68 -19.95
N ASN A 221 33.06 37.98 -19.30
CA ASN A 221 33.58 39.31 -19.18
C ASN A 221 33.63 39.94 -20.56
N ARG A 222 32.85 40.97 -20.79
CA ARG A 222 33.06 41.90 -21.87
C ARG A 222 34.05 42.93 -21.38
N GLU A 223 35.30 42.63 -21.56
CA GLU A 223 36.36 43.64 -21.59
C GLU A 223 36.61 44.04 -23.06
N GLY A 224 36.68 45.33 -23.32
CA GLY A 224 37.09 45.94 -24.58
C GLY A 224 36.12 46.97 -25.11
#